data_1648a4cdde022ebf263e03a68254c9bc
#
_entry.id   1648a4cdde022ebf263e03a68254c9bc
#
_cell.length_a   1.000
_cell.length_b   1.000
_cell.length_c   1.000
_cell.angle_alpha   90.00
_cell.angle_beta   90.00
_cell.angle_gamma   90.00
#
_symmetry.space_group_name_H-M   'P 1'
#
loop_
_entity.id
_entity.type
_entity.pdbx_description
1 polymer ?
#
loop_
_entity_poly.entity_id
_entity_poly.type
_entity_poly.pdbx_seq_one_letter_code
_entity_poly.pdbx_strand_id
1 'polypeptide(L)'
;AVYHGPTGLRTIAARVHRLTGILAEGLRQGGVKVLTARYFDTLHVETDTDVPGFNLRRVSATVRGISLNEKTTRADVACLIEALTGKATDIATFNTLDAQAAKSSPLADLLRSDAILTHPVFNTHHTEHAMLRYLKKLQNKDLALDHSMISLGSCTMKLNATSEMIPITWPEFSD
;
A
#
# COMPACT_ATOMS: atom_id res chain seq x y z
N ALA A 1 -3.25 -1.98 -12.24
CA ALA A 1 -2.83 -0.93 -13.21
C ALA A 1 -4.02 -0.42 -14.03
N VAL A 2 -4.85 -1.30 -14.61
CA VAL A 2 -5.99 -0.90 -15.50
C VAL A 2 -6.96 0.05 -14.80
N TYR A 3 -7.42 -0.30 -13.59
CA TYR A 3 -8.39 0.48 -12.83
C TYR A 3 -7.86 1.84 -12.38
N HIS A 4 -6.68 1.87 -11.77
CA HIS A 4 -6.09 3.10 -11.25
C HIS A 4 -5.48 4.00 -12.34
N GLY A 5 -5.01 3.40 -13.42
CA GLY A 5 -4.29 4.11 -14.47
C GLY A 5 -2.96 4.72 -14.01
N PRO A 6 -2.26 5.44 -14.87
CA PRO A 6 -0.97 6.04 -14.53
C PRO A 6 -1.09 7.10 -13.43
N THR A 7 -2.13 7.92 -13.45
CA THR A 7 -2.35 8.97 -12.45
C THR A 7 -2.66 8.40 -11.08
N GLY A 8 -3.58 7.41 -11.00
CA GLY A 8 -3.94 6.78 -9.74
C GLY A 8 -2.76 6.06 -9.08
N LEU A 9 -1.96 5.34 -9.86
CA LEU A 9 -0.76 4.68 -9.34
C LEU A 9 0.29 5.68 -8.84
N ARG A 10 0.50 6.79 -9.55
CA ARG A 10 1.40 7.85 -9.07
C ARG A 10 0.90 8.48 -7.77
N THR A 11 -0.39 8.71 -7.64
CA THR A 11 -0.99 9.26 -6.42
C THR A 11 -0.82 8.31 -5.23
N ILE A 12 -1.07 7.01 -5.43
CA ILE A 12 -0.87 5.98 -4.40
C ILE A 12 0.61 5.94 -3.98
N ALA A 13 1.53 5.85 -4.95
CA ALA A 13 2.95 5.80 -4.69
C ALA A 13 3.47 7.04 -3.94
N ALA A 14 3.07 8.24 -4.39
CA ALA A 14 3.45 9.49 -3.75
C ALA A 14 2.95 9.58 -2.30
N ARG A 15 1.71 9.11 -2.05
CA ARG A 15 1.14 9.08 -0.70
C ARG A 15 1.93 8.15 0.23
N VAL A 16 2.23 6.92 -0.21
CA VAL A 16 3.00 5.94 0.57
C VAL A 16 4.39 6.49 0.87
N HIS A 17 5.09 6.97 -0.16
CA HIS A 17 6.43 7.56 0.00
C HIS A 17 6.42 8.77 0.95
N ARG A 18 5.39 9.63 0.86
CA ARG A 18 5.23 10.78 1.74
C ARG A 18 5.06 10.37 3.21
N LEU A 19 4.20 9.41 3.49
CA LEU A 19 3.99 8.88 4.84
C LEU A 19 5.28 8.25 5.40
N THR A 20 6.04 7.53 4.57
CA THR A 20 7.34 6.97 4.96
C THR A 20 8.34 8.07 5.30
N GLY A 21 8.35 9.17 4.53
CA GLY A 21 9.18 10.32 4.83
C GLY A 21 8.83 10.99 6.16
N ILE A 22 7.54 11.14 6.46
CA ILE A 22 7.06 11.67 7.75
C ILE A 22 7.49 10.77 8.90
N LEU A 23 7.32 9.45 8.75
CA LEU A 23 7.78 8.47 9.74
C LEU A 23 9.29 8.59 9.98
N ALA A 24 10.08 8.60 8.92
CA ALA A 24 11.54 8.70 9.02
C ALA A 24 11.98 9.98 9.75
N GLU A 25 11.34 11.11 9.44
CA GLU A 25 11.65 12.39 10.07
C GLU A 25 11.24 12.41 11.54
N GLY A 26 10.04 11.91 11.86
CA GLY A 26 9.55 11.82 13.25
C GLY A 26 10.43 10.92 14.11
N LEU A 27 10.87 9.78 13.59
CA LEU A 27 11.77 8.87 14.29
C LEU A 27 13.15 9.53 14.54
N ARG A 28 13.73 10.21 13.55
CA ARG A 28 15.00 10.94 13.70
C ARG A 28 14.91 12.02 14.77
N GLN A 29 13.87 12.84 14.74
CA GLN A 29 13.65 13.90 15.76
C GLN A 29 13.33 13.31 17.14
N GLY A 30 12.77 12.10 17.17
CA GLY A 30 12.57 11.33 18.39
C GLY A 30 13.85 10.71 18.96
N GLY A 31 14.96 10.73 18.21
CA GLY A 31 16.23 10.14 18.63
C GLY A 31 16.40 8.68 18.20
N VAL A 32 15.46 8.12 17.42
CA VAL A 32 15.58 6.77 16.87
C VAL A 32 16.41 6.82 15.59
N LYS A 33 17.42 5.97 15.50
CA LYS A 33 18.32 5.94 14.36
C LYS A 33 17.68 5.20 13.18
N VAL A 34 17.43 5.93 12.10
CA VAL A 34 16.97 5.38 10.82
C VAL A 34 18.20 4.96 10.01
N LEU A 35 18.35 3.64 9.80
CA LEU A 35 19.50 3.03 9.14
C LEU A 35 19.42 3.13 7.62
N THR A 36 18.20 3.22 7.07
CA THR A 36 17.95 3.29 5.63
C THR A 36 18.16 4.73 5.15
N ALA A 37 19.20 4.97 4.36
CA ALA A 37 19.48 6.29 3.79
C ALA A 37 18.55 6.61 2.61
N ARG A 38 18.29 5.63 1.75
CA ARG A 38 17.38 5.72 0.59
C ARG A 38 16.24 4.73 0.75
N TYR A 39 15.02 5.21 0.69
CA TYR A 39 13.81 4.40 0.91
C TYR A 39 12.68 4.88 0.00
N PHE A 40 11.78 3.96 -0.33
CA PHE A 40 10.50 4.29 -0.93
C PHE A 40 9.38 4.16 0.13
N ASP A 41 9.14 2.95 0.64
CA ASP A 41 8.07 2.59 1.59
C ASP A 41 8.57 1.85 2.84
N THR A 42 9.85 1.46 2.88
CA THR A 42 10.40 0.61 3.93
C THR A 42 11.59 1.26 4.61
N LEU A 43 11.55 1.30 5.95
CA LEU A 43 12.63 1.78 6.80
C LEU A 43 13.20 0.66 7.63
N HIS A 44 14.51 0.64 7.83
CA HIS A 44 15.15 -0.09 8.91
C HIS A 44 15.53 0.89 10.02
N VAL A 45 15.14 0.58 11.23
CA VAL A 45 15.37 1.43 12.41
C VAL A 45 16.06 0.64 13.50
N GLU A 46 16.95 1.31 14.22
CA GLU A 46 17.66 0.71 15.35
C GLU A 46 16.74 0.75 16.58
N THR A 47 16.09 -0.37 16.88
CA THR A 47 15.24 -0.57 18.04
C THR A 47 15.01 -2.07 18.24
N ASP A 48 14.83 -2.47 19.50
CA ASP A 48 14.40 -3.81 19.90
C ASP A 48 12.90 -3.85 20.27
N THR A 49 12.27 -2.69 20.27
CA THR A 49 10.86 -2.51 20.66
C THR A 49 9.93 -3.09 19.61
N ASP A 50 9.02 -3.94 20.06
CA ASP A 50 7.85 -4.37 19.29
C ASP A 50 6.67 -3.43 19.63
N VAL A 51 5.92 -3.00 18.62
CA VAL A 51 4.79 -2.09 18.80
C VAL A 51 3.49 -2.88 18.75
N PRO A 52 2.69 -2.92 19.82
CA PRO A 52 1.40 -3.61 19.83
C PRO A 52 0.48 -3.13 18.70
N GLY A 53 -0.15 -4.07 18.00
CA GLY A 53 -1.01 -3.78 16.84
C GLY A 53 -0.26 -3.60 15.52
N PHE A 54 1.09 -3.66 15.53
CA PHE A 54 1.90 -3.59 14.31
C PHE A 54 2.81 -4.82 14.19
N ASN A 55 2.80 -5.44 13.03
CA ASN A 55 3.68 -6.57 12.74
C ASN A 55 5.00 -6.08 12.12
N LEU A 56 5.93 -5.68 12.96
CA LEU A 56 7.25 -5.20 12.52
C LEU A 56 8.18 -6.37 12.20
N ARG A 57 8.87 -6.29 11.06
CA ARG A 57 9.85 -7.30 10.67
C ARG A 57 11.08 -7.25 11.60
N ARG A 58 11.39 -8.35 12.27
CA ARG A 58 12.65 -8.50 12.98
C ARG A 58 13.79 -8.76 12.00
N VAL A 59 14.64 -7.77 11.80
CA VAL A 59 15.84 -7.87 10.94
C VAL A 59 17.02 -8.44 11.74
N SER A 60 17.16 -7.98 13.00
CA SER A 60 18.10 -8.50 13.98
C SER A 60 17.56 -8.32 15.40
N ALA A 61 18.34 -8.61 16.40
CA ALA A 61 17.97 -8.38 17.81
C ALA A 61 17.64 -6.91 18.08
N THR A 62 18.36 -5.97 17.43
CA THR A 62 18.26 -4.54 17.67
C THR A 62 17.75 -3.74 16.46
N VAL A 63 17.24 -4.40 15.42
CA VAL A 63 16.78 -3.73 14.20
C VAL A 63 15.40 -4.22 13.82
N ARG A 64 14.49 -3.28 13.58
CA ARG A 64 13.16 -3.54 13.01
C ARG A 64 13.04 -2.94 11.63
N GLY A 65 12.35 -3.68 10.75
CA GLY A 65 11.90 -3.19 9.45
C GLY A 65 10.44 -2.75 9.53
N ILE A 66 10.15 -1.55 9.03
CA ILE A 66 8.81 -0.96 9.00
C ILE A 66 8.47 -0.70 7.54
N SER A 67 7.43 -1.34 7.02
CA SER A 67 6.96 -1.15 5.65
C SER A 67 5.55 -0.55 5.67
N LEU A 68 5.36 0.51 4.91
CA LEU A 68 4.07 1.18 4.73
C LEU A 68 3.45 0.75 3.40
N ASN A 69 2.13 0.84 3.32
CA ASN A 69 1.38 0.48 2.12
C ASN A 69 0.22 1.47 1.88
N GLU A 70 -0.63 1.17 0.90
CA GLU A 70 -1.76 1.99 0.54
C GLU A 70 -2.85 2.06 1.63
N LYS A 71 -2.90 1.12 2.56
CA LYS A 71 -3.83 1.14 3.70
C LYS A 71 -3.33 2.00 4.85
N THR A 72 -2.02 2.23 4.95
CA THR A 72 -1.42 3.00 6.04
C THR A 72 -2.04 4.40 6.15
N THR A 73 -2.46 4.75 7.36
CA THR A 73 -3.09 6.03 7.68
C THR A 73 -2.11 6.99 8.36
N ARG A 74 -2.51 8.27 8.47
CA ARG A 74 -1.76 9.25 9.28
C ARG A 74 -1.72 8.87 10.77
N ALA A 75 -2.81 8.27 11.27
CA ALA A 75 -2.90 7.80 12.65
C ALA A 75 -1.91 6.66 12.93
N ASP A 76 -1.75 5.72 11.98
CA ASP A 76 -0.77 4.64 12.13
C ASP A 76 0.66 5.19 12.22
N VAL A 77 1.00 6.16 11.37
CA VAL A 77 2.32 6.81 11.40
C VAL A 77 2.54 7.56 12.71
N ALA A 78 1.55 8.30 13.20
CA ALA A 78 1.64 9.01 14.48
C ALA A 78 1.82 8.02 15.65
N CYS A 79 1.05 6.92 15.65
CA CYS A 79 1.16 5.86 16.66
C CYS A 79 2.56 5.20 16.65
N LEU A 80 3.10 4.90 15.47
CA LEU A 80 4.46 4.35 15.33
C LEU A 80 5.54 5.30 15.85
N ILE A 81 5.43 6.60 15.55
CA ILE A 81 6.36 7.62 16.07
C ILE A 81 6.28 7.66 17.60
N GLU A 82 5.07 7.76 18.14
CA GLU A 82 4.86 7.82 19.59
C GLU A 82 5.37 6.57 20.30
N ALA A 83 5.03 5.38 19.80
CA ALA A 83 5.45 4.12 20.41
C ALA A 83 6.96 3.91 20.41
N LEU A 84 7.66 4.35 19.35
CA LEU A 84 9.09 4.14 19.21
C LEU A 84 9.94 5.27 19.82
N THR A 85 9.37 6.48 20.00
CA THR A 85 10.11 7.64 20.50
C THR A 85 9.66 8.10 21.89
N GLY A 86 8.51 7.65 22.36
CA GLY A 86 7.85 8.15 23.59
C GLY A 86 7.30 9.58 23.46
N LYS A 87 7.27 10.15 22.25
CA LYS A 87 6.80 11.52 21.99
C LYS A 87 5.46 11.51 21.28
N ALA A 88 4.45 12.11 21.90
CA ALA A 88 3.13 12.26 21.30
C ALA A 88 3.22 13.06 19.99
N THR A 89 2.47 12.60 18.98
CA THR A 89 2.43 13.22 17.65
C THR A 89 1.03 13.73 17.37
N ASP A 90 0.78 14.97 17.79
CA ASP A 90 -0.48 15.67 17.48
C ASP A 90 -0.54 16.15 16.02
N ILE A 91 -1.67 16.73 15.63
CA ILE A 91 -1.89 17.21 14.25
C ILE A 91 -0.88 18.30 13.85
N ALA A 92 -0.51 19.19 14.76
CA ALA A 92 0.43 20.27 14.48
C ALA A 92 1.84 19.74 14.23
N THR A 93 2.30 18.84 15.10
CA THR A 93 3.58 18.12 14.97
C THR A 93 3.61 17.33 13.67
N PHE A 94 2.55 16.57 13.36
CA PHE A 94 2.46 15.80 12.13
C PHE A 94 2.56 16.69 10.88
N ASN A 95 1.89 17.84 10.87
CA ASN A 95 1.95 18.78 9.74
C ASN A 95 3.36 19.41 9.60
N THR A 96 4.06 19.63 10.71
CA THR A 96 5.45 20.09 10.70
C THR A 96 6.37 19.05 10.09
N LEU A 97 6.26 17.80 10.53
CA LEU A 97 7.01 16.67 9.96
C LEU A 97 6.72 16.48 8.47
N ASP A 98 5.46 16.65 8.07
CA ASP A 98 5.03 16.57 6.68
C ASP A 98 5.70 17.66 5.81
N ALA A 99 5.75 18.89 6.31
CA ALA A 99 6.41 20.00 5.62
C ALA A 99 7.93 19.80 5.50
N GLN A 100 8.55 19.16 6.49
CA GLN A 100 9.98 18.82 6.48
C GLN A 100 10.28 17.68 5.50
N ALA A 101 9.51 16.59 5.56
CA ALA A 101 9.64 15.46 4.65
C ALA A 101 9.45 15.87 3.17
N ALA A 102 8.65 16.92 2.91
CA ALA A 102 8.48 17.46 1.57
C ALA A 102 9.74 18.05 0.96
N LYS A 103 10.64 18.57 1.81
CA LYS A 103 11.84 19.29 1.36
C LYS A 103 13.01 18.35 1.01
N SER A 104 12.98 17.12 1.49
CA SER A 104 14.06 16.15 1.32
C SER A 104 13.53 14.80 0.88
N SER A 105 13.31 14.63 -0.44
CA SER A 105 13.05 13.29 -0.96
C SER A 105 14.36 12.53 -1.13
N PRO A 106 14.53 11.36 -0.47
CA PRO A 106 15.77 10.57 -0.63
C PRO A 106 15.89 9.92 -2.01
N LEU A 107 14.87 10.05 -2.87
CA LEU A 107 14.79 9.47 -4.21
C LEU A 107 14.70 10.53 -5.31
N ALA A 108 14.99 11.80 -5.02
CA ALA A 108 14.80 12.90 -5.98
C ALA A 108 15.56 12.66 -7.31
N ASP A 109 16.73 12.05 -7.25
CA ASP A 109 17.57 11.69 -8.40
C ASP A 109 17.12 10.44 -9.15
N LEU A 110 16.17 9.67 -8.59
CA LEU A 110 15.64 8.42 -9.16
C LEU A 110 14.20 8.57 -9.65
N LEU A 111 13.65 9.77 -9.59
CA LEU A 111 12.28 10.01 -10.04
C LEU A 111 12.16 9.82 -11.55
N ARG A 112 11.22 8.99 -11.94
CA ARG A 112 10.91 8.72 -13.34
C ARG A 112 10.24 9.92 -13.99
N SER A 113 10.78 10.40 -15.10
CA SER A 113 10.25 11.54 -15.85
C SER A 113 9.40 11.13 -17.07
N ASP A 114 9.59 9.91 -17.59
CA ASP A 114 8.86 9.43 -18.76
C ASP A 114 7.42 9.02 -18.44
N ALA A 115 6.59 8.96 -19.49
CA ALA A 115 5.22 8.49 -19.38
C ALA A 115 5.18 6.99 -19.09
N ILE A 116 4.25 6.58 -18.21
CA ILE A 116 4.01 5.18 -17.88
C ILE A 116 2.61 4.78 -18.35
N LEU A 117 2.42 3.49 -18.64
CA LEU A 117 1.11 2.90 -18.96
C LEU A 117 0.37 3.69 -20.06
N THR A 118 1.08 3.98 -21.16
CA THR A 118 0.56 4.78 -22.28
C THR A 118 -0.48 4.05 -23.13
N HIS A 119 -0.57 2.72 -23.02
CA HIS A 119 -1.57 1.96 -23.77
C HIS A 119 -3.00 2.34 -23.34
N PRO A 120 -3.96 2.46 -24.27
CA PRO A 120 -5.34 2.89 -23.97
C PRO A 120 -6.04 2.08 -22.87
N VAL A 121 -5.75 0.80 -22.73
CA VAL A 121 -6.34 -0.06 -21.69
C VAL A 121 -6.13 0.49 -20.28
N PHE A 122 -5.03 1.18 -20.02
CA PHE A 122 -4.72 1.77 -18.72
C PHE A 122 -5.34 3.16 -18.52
N ASN A 123 -6.05 3.67 -19.54
CA ASN A 123 -6.59 5.02 -19.56
C ASN A 123 -8.10 5.08 -19.85
N THR A 124 -8.78 3.93 -19.80
CA THR A 124 -10.18 3.83 -20.22
C THR A 124 -11.12 3.29 -19.12
N HIS A 125 -10.65 2.39 -18.25
CA HIS A 125 -11.51 1.59 -17.37
C HIS A 125 -11.36 1.99 -15.88
N HIS A 126 -11.70 3.24 -15.54
CA HIS A 126 -11.47 3.82 -14.22
C HIS A 126 -12.72 3.87 -13.31
N THR A 127 -13.84 3.30 -13.74
CA THR A 127 -15.04 3.13 -12.91
C THR A 127 -15.33 1.66 -12.70
N GLU A 128 -16.02 1.32 -11.61
CA GLU A 128 -16.40 -0.07 -11.31
C GLU A 128 -17.15 -0.71 -12.47
N HIS A 129 -18.14 -0.01 -13.04
CA HIS A 129 -18.91 -0.52 -14.18
C HIS A 129 -18.07 -0.70 -15.44
N ALA A 130 -17.15 0.23 -15.73
CA ALA A 130 -16.26 0.12 -16.90
C ALA A 130 -15.29 -1.04 -16.72
N MET A 131 -14.76 -1.22 -15.52
CA MET A 131 -13.86 -2.33 -15.20
C MET A 131 -14.59 -3.68 -15.26
N LEU A 132 -15.80 -3.78 -14.71
CA LEU A 132 -16.62 -4.99 -14.74
C LEU A 132 -16.92 -5.41 -16.18
N ARG A 133 -17.33 -4.46 -17.03
CA ARG A 133 -17.58 -4.71 -18.47
C ARG A 133 -16.31 -5.12 -19.20
N TYR A 134 -15.17 -4.53 -18.84
CA TYR A 134 -13.89 -4.91 -19.43
C TYR A 134 -13.49 -6.34 -19.06
N LEU A 135 -13.65 -6.73 -17.79
CA LEU A 135 -13.40 -8.10 -17.33
C LEU A 135 -14.32 -9.10 -18.07
N LYS A 136 -15.60 -8.78 -18.19
CA LYS A 136 -16.55 -9.63 -18.96
C LYS A 136 -16.17 -9.73 -20.42
N LYS A 137 -15.72 -8.62 -21.04
CA LYS A 137 -15.22 -8.64 -22.43
C LYS A 137 -14.01 -9.56 -22.60
N LEU A 138 -13.09 -9.58 -21.62
CA LEU A 138 -11.93 -10.49 -21.64
C LEU A 138 -12.37 -11.93 -21.45
N GLN A 139 -13.25 -12.19 -20.49
CA GLN A 139 -13.82 -13.52 -20.23
C GLN A 139 -14.50 -14.11 -21.47
N ASN A 140 -15.23 -13.28 -22.22
CA ASN A 140 -15.96 -13.72 -23.42
C ASN A 140 -15.07 -13.98 -24.65
N LYS A 141 -13.75 -13.78 -24.55
CA LYS A 141 -12.82 -14.13 -25.64
C LYS A 141 -12.54 -15.62 -25.74
N ASP A 142 -12.83 -16.36 -24.69
CA ASP A 142 -12.64 -17.81 -24.61
C ASP A 142 -13.79 -18.43 -23.82
N LEU A 143 -13.71 -19.73 -23.57
CA LEU A 143 -14.72 -20.45 -22.80
C LEU A 143 -14.75 -19.97 -21.35
N ALA A 144 -15.94 -19.66 -20.86
CA ALA A 144 -16.19 -19.32 -19.46
C ALA A 144 -17.34 -20.16 -18.89
N LEU A 145 -17.30 -20.42 -17.59
CA LEU A 145 -18.25 -21.29 -16.91
C LEU A 145 -19.69 -20.79 -16.97
N ASP A 146 -19.89 -19.49 -17.15
CA ASP A 146 -21.22 -18.85 -17.21
C ASP A 146 -21.88 -18.90 -18.59
N HIS A 147 -21.14 -19.27 -19.65
CA HIS A 147 -21.69 -19.36 -21.02
C HIS A 147 -21.21 -20.60 -21.79
N SER A 148 -20.48 -21.50 -21.19
CA SER A 148 -20.10 -22.79 -21.78
C SER A 148 -21.12 -23.88 -21.44
N MET A 149 -21.44 -24.75 -22.41
CA MET A 149 -22.36 -25.86 -22.16
C MET A 149 -21.72 -27.00 -21.39
N ILE A 150 -20.43 -27.28 -21.64
CA ILE A 150 -19.71 -28.36 -20.99
C ILE A 150 -18.35 -27.82 -20.56
N SER A 151 -18.05 -28.00 -19.30
CA SER A 151 -16.77 -27.59 -18.70
C SER A 151 -15.98 -28.84 -18.29
N LEU A 152 -15.32 -29.48 -19.24
CA LEU A 152 -14.59 -30.74 -19.03
C LEU A 152 -13.37 -30.42 -18.19
N GLY A 153 -12.76 -30.10 -17.57
CA GLY A 153 -11.60 -29.82 -16.73
C GLY A 153 -11.97 -29.20 -15.39
N SER A 154 -13.24 -28.96 -15.17
CA SER A 154 -13.72 -28.26 -13.98
C SER A 154 -14.43 -29.15 -12.97
N CYS A 155 -14.19 -30.45 -12.99
CA CYS A 155 -14.88 -31.39 -12.11
C CYS A 155 -14.78 -31.07 -10.61
N THR A 156 -13.76 -30.31 -10.22
CA THR A 156 -13.54 -29.80 -8.87
C THR A 156 -13.88 -28.31 -8.70
N MET A 157 -14.10 -27.59 -9.78
CA MET A 157 -14.44 -26.17 -9.72
C MET A 157 -15.95 -25.98 -9.62
N LYS A 158 -16.37 -25.33 -8.56
CA LYS A 158 -17.77 -24.94 -8.36
C LYS A 158 -17.88 -23.43 -8.42
N LEU A 159 -18.95 -22.94 -9.07
CA LEU A 159 -19.30 -21.53 -9.00
C LEU A 159 -20.06 -21.29 -7.70
N ASN A 160 -19.55 -20.42 -6.88
CA ASN A 160 -20.21 -19.99 -5.66
C ASN A 160 -21.04 -18.74 -5.94
N ALA A 161 -22.18 -18.61 -5.27
CA ALA A 161 -22.92 -17.36 -5.27
C ALA A 161 -22.08 -16.25 -4.62
N THR A 162 -22.20 -15.02 -5.11
CA THR A 162 -21.48 -13.88 -4.53
C THR A 162 -21.77 -13.71 -3.04
N SER A 163 -23.00 -14.01 -2.61
CA SER A 163 -23.39 -13.96 -1.20
C SER A 163 -22.66 -14.98 -0.32
N GLU A 164 -22.23 -16.10 -0.87
CA GLU A 164 -21.42 -17.10 -0.15
C GLU A 164 -19.97 -16.62 0.07
N MET A 165 -19.52 -15.65 -0.74
CA MET A 165 -18.20 -15.06 -0.64
C MET A 165 -18.15 -13.87 0.33
N ILE A 166 -19.29 -13.31 0.74
CA ILE A 166 -19.35 -12.16 1.66
C ILE A 166 -18.58 -12.40 2.97
N PRO A 167 -18.70 -13.58 3.64
CA PRO A 167 -17.97 -13.82 4.88
C PRO A 167 -16.46 -13.63 4.79
N ILE A 168 -15.85 -13.84 3.62
CA ILE A 168 -14.40 -13.63 3.40
C ILE A 168 -14.00 -12.17 3.64
N THR A 169 -14.94 -11.23 3.51
CA THR A 169 -14.69 -9.80 3.72
C THR A 169 -14.88 -9.35 5.17
N TRP A 170 -15.32 -10.23 6.05
CA TRP A 170 -15.48 -9.89 7.47
C TRP A 170 -14.11 -9.85 8.15
N PRO A 171 -13.87 -8.86 9.04
CA PRO A 171 -12.58 -8.74 9.73
C PRO A 171 -12.14 -10.00 10.46
N GLU A 172 -13.08 -10.76 10.99
CA GLU A 172 -12.83 -12.01 11.71
C GLU A 172 -12.19 -13.12 10.85
N PHE A 173 -12.28 -12.99 9.52
CA PHE A 173 -11.73 -13.95 8.55
C PHE A 173 -10.69 -13.35 7.63
N SER A 174 -10.61 -12.02 7.50
CA SER A 174 -9.72 -11.34 6.55
C SER A 174 -8.47 -10.75 7.18
N ASP A 175 -8.45 -10.53 8.51
CA ASP A 175 -7.37 -9.88 9.25
C ASP A 175 -6.54 -10.84 10.09
#